data_be99cdf482bd5dfa5d24d688a60bc155
#
_entry.id   be99cdf482bd5dfa5d24d688a60bc155
#
_cell.length_a   1.000
_cell.length_b   1.000
_cell.length_c   1.000
_cell.angle_alpha   90.00
_cell.angle_beta   90.00
_cell.angle_gamma   90.00
#
_symmetry.space_group_name_H-M   'P 1'
#
loop_
_entity.id
_entity.type
_entity.pdbx_description
1 polymer ?
#
loop_
_entity_poly.entity_id
_entity_poly.type
_entity_poly.pdbx_seq_one_letter_code
_entity_poly.pdbx_strand_id
1 'polypeptide(L)'
;LDEMGLSERHFPEIMESGEIVGEIRPEMAERLGLRCGTKICTGAMDNGIGSVGAGALHPGILSESIGSTLAVCMPMNTLSYDPGRRLPIHYYPINNTYMIHTFTSGGICLQWFRDCFCCTEKAYADLSGEDVYDLMTREASKVAAGADGLCFLPHLNGSQAPDRNTQARGVFLGISLMHGKGHFIRAIMESIGYLIRRNIEAISDMGIRTEEVRAFGGGSRSPLWNQIKADILQRPVCVTSSKEAACLGAAMLAGKAAGIFDNIEEASASMVKITARYEPDPKKKDVYDNGYAIYKKLQEDCREVFEMASSFRFHTIRNTYRDNSAHQENPSA
;
A
#
# COMPACT_ATOMS: atom_id res chain seq x y z
N LEU A 1 -24.12 5.95 -17.74
CA LEU A 1 -24.53 4.68 -18.37
C LEU A 1 -25.08 4.96 -19.79
N ASP A 2 -25.91 5.98 -19.98
CA ASP A 2 -26.55 6.31 -21.25
C ASP A 2 -25.54 6.59 -22.37
N GLU A 3 -24.45 7.32 -22.10
CA GLU A 3 -23.36 7.59 -23.07
C GLU A 3 -22.67 6.32 -23.57
N MET A 4 -22.69 5.25 -22.78
CA MET A 4 -22.12 3.95 -23.13
C MET A 4 -23.15 2.97 -23.69
N GLY A 5 -24.42 3.36 -23.84
CA GLY A 5 -25.51 2.48 -24.22
C GLY A 5 -25.84 1.38 -23.18
N LEU A 6 -25.46 1.60 -21.93
CA LEU A 6 -25.73 0.70 -20.82
C LEU A 6 -26.95 1.18 -20.02
N SER A 7 -27.61 0.25 -19.36
CA SER A 7 -28.69 0.53 -18.42
C SER A 7 -28.49 -0.30 -17.15
N GLU A 8 -29.17 0.03 -16.08
CA GLU A 8 -29.09 -0.67 -14.78
C GLU A 8 -29.31 -2.19 -14.90
N ARG A 9 -30.15 -2.64 -15.84
CA ARG A 9 -30.38 -4.07 -16.11
C ARG A 9 -29.14 -4.86 -16.53
N HIS A 10 -28.04 -4.20 -16.92
CA HIS A 10 -26.78 -4.85 -17.27
C HIS A 10 -25.91 -5.13 -16.05
N PHE A 11 -26.31 -4.66 -14.88
CA PHE A 11 -25.60 -4.82 -13.62
C PHE A 11 -26.43 -5.60 -12.62
N PRO A 12 -25.80 -6.31 -11.67
CA PRO A 12 -26.52 -6.90 -10.56
C PRO A 12 -27.14 -5.81 -9.66
N GLU A 13 -28.08 -6.21 -8.81
CA GLU A 13 -28.60 -5.34 -7.77
C GLU A 13 -27.48 -4.84 -6.86
N ILE A 14 -27.47 -3.53 -6.59
CA ILE A 14 -26.50 -2.92 -5.69
C ILE A 14 -27.04 -3.05 -4.26
N MET A 15 -26.24 -3.64 -3.38
CA MET A 15 -26.56 -3.86 -1.97
C MET A 15 -25.45 -3.31 -1.08
N GLU A 16 -25.78 -2.96 0.15
CA GLU A 16 -24.80 -2.55 1.14
C GLU A 16 -23.88 -3.71 1.55
N SER A 17 -22.68 -3.38 2.04
CA SER A 17 -21.75 -4.38 2.54
C SER A 17 -22.28 -5.06 3.80
N GLY A 18 -22.25 -6.39 3.84
CA GLY A 18 -22.77 -7.18 4.96
C GLY A 18 -24.28 -7.39 4.95
N GLU A 19 -24.97 -7.17 3.81
CA GLU A 19 -26.37 -7.56 3.65
C GLU A 19 -26.49 -9.04 3.25
N ILE A 20 -27.47 -9.73 3.81
CA ILE A 20 -27.72 -11.14 3.51
C ILE A 20 -28.37 -11.25 2.13
N VAL A 21 -27.72 -11.94 1.22
CA VAL A 21 -28.18 -12.21 -0.14
C VAL A 21 -28.86 -13.59 -0.29
N GLY A 22 -28.77 -14.44 0.72
CA GLY A 22 -29.39 -15.77 0.71
C GLY A 22 -28.69 -16.76 1.64
N GLU A 23 -28.90 -18.02 1.35
CA GLU A 23 -28.31 -19.14 2.07
C GLU A 23 -27.49 -20.02 1.13
N ILE A 24 -26.48 -20.72 1.69
CA ILE A 24 -25.67 -21.67 0.94
C ILE A 24 -26.57 -22.81 0.43
N ARG A 25 -26.41 -23.19 -0.83
CA ARG A 25 -27.11 -24.34 -1.40
C ARG A 25 -26.66 -25.64 -0.75
N PRO A 26 -27.54 -26.62 -0.54
CA PRO A 26 -27.20 -27.87 0.15
C PRO A 26 -25.97 -28.58 -0.39
N GLU A 27 -25.83 -28.68 -1.72
CA GLU A 27 -24.69 -29.31 -2.40
C GLU A 27 -23.36 -28.60 -2.05
N MET A 28 -23.37 -27.27 -1.92
CA MET A 28 -22.19 -26.50 -1.57
C MET A 28 -21.90 -26.57 -0.08
N ALA A 29 -22.95 -26.62 0.75
CA ALA A 29 -22.79 -26.83 2.19
C ALA A 29 -22.07 -28.15 2.47
N GLU A 30 -22.49 -29.25 1.81
CA GLU A 30 -21.84 -30.55 1.92
C GLU A 30 -20.37 -30.51 1.47
N ARG A 31 -20.10 -29.93 0.29
CA ARG A 31 -18.73 -29.83 -0.26
C ARG A 31 -17.77 -29.02 0.61
N LEU A 32 -18.26 -28.01 1.30
CA LEU A 32 -17.46 -27.09 2.14
C LEU A 32 -17.49 -27.50 3.62
N GLY A 33 -18.23 -28.55 4.00
CA GLY A 33 -18.38 -28.95 5.39
C GLY A 33 -19.15 -27.91 6.25
N LEU A 34 -20.02 -27.13 5.61
CA LEU A 34 -20.85 -26.11 6.27
C LEU A 34 -22.25 -26.65 6.57
N ARG A 35 -22.96 -25.99 7.48
CA ARG A 35 -24.37 -26.32 7.77
C ARG A 35 -25.26 -25.77 6.65
N CYS A 36 -26.28 -26.54 6.29
CA CYS A 36 -27.42 -26.03 5.47
C CYS A 36 -28.01 -24.81 6.16
N GLY A 37 -28.39 -23.78 5.40
CA GLY A 37 -28.91 -22.54 5.93
C GLY A 37 -27.82 -21.55 6.40
N THR A 38 -26.53 -21.85 6.21
CA THR A 38 -25.45 -20.87 6.40
C THR A 38 -25.73 -19.65 5.52
N LYS A 39 -25.82 -18.48 6.14
CA LYS A 39 -26.11 -17.21 5.45
C LYS A 39 -24.93 -16.80 4.58
N ILE A 40 -25.25 -16.24 3.42
CA ILE A 40 -24.29 -15.58 2.52
C ILE A 40 -24.61 -14.10 2.55
N CYS A 41 -23.62 -13.26 2.78
CA CYS A 41 -23.74 -11.81 2.73
C CYS A 41 -22.85 -11.21 1.64
N THR A 42 -23.16 -9.98 1.23
CA THR A 42 -22.34 -9.17 0.37
C THR A 42 -20.99 -8.89 1.03
N GLY A 43 -19.95 -8.79 0.23
CA GLY A 43 -18.61 -8.40 0.66
C GLY A 43 -18.33 -6.92 0.44
N ALA A 44 -17.06 -6.60 0.32
CA ALA A 44 -16.57 -5.26 0.03
C ALA A 44 -15.25 -5.31 -0.76
N MET A 45 -14.78 -4.16 -1.22
CA MET A 45 -13.46 -4.04 -1.83
C MET A 45 -12.37 -4.47 -0.83
N ASP A 46 -11.41 -5.28 -1.27
CA ASP A 46 -10.38 -5.94 -0.44
C ASP A 46 -9.61 -4.96 0.47
N ASN A 47 -9.15 -3.83 -0.08
CA ASN A 47 -8.44 -2.83 0.71
C ASN A 47 -9.34 -2.10 1.72
N GLY A 48 -10.61 -1.86 1.37
CA GLY A 48 -11.59 -1.28 2.29
C GLY A 48 -11.91 -2.22 3.45
N ILE A 49 -12.17 -3.49 3.13
CA ILE A 49 -12.44 -4.48 4.17
C ILE A 49 -11.21 -4.81 5.02
N GLY A 50 -10.02 -4.75 4.42
CA GLY A 50 -8.75 -4.84 5.15
C GLY A 50 -8.54 -3.68 6.13
N SER A 51 -8.96 -2.48 5.74
CA SER A 51 -8.96 -1.29 6.60
C SER A 51 -9.90 -1.47 7.81
N VAL A 52 -11.10 -2.01 7.60
CA VAL A 52 -12.04 -2.39 8.68
C VAL A 52 -11.40 -3.43 9.60
N GLY A 53 -10.80 -4.48 9.04
CA GLY A 53 -10.11 -5.53 9.80
C GLY A 53 -8.87 -5.06 10.55
N ALA A 54 -8.31 -3.90 10.17
CA ALA A 54 -7.26 -3.21 10.92
C ALA A 54 -7.84 -2.25 11.99
N GLY A 55 -9.15 -2.09 12.07
CA GLY A 55 -9.83 -1.20 13.03
C GLY A 55 -9.79 0.28 12.64
N ALA A 56 -9.58 0.61 11.37
CA ALA A 56 -9.67 1.98 10.88
C ALA A 56 -11.12 2.29 10.50
N LEU A 57 -11.98 2.53 11.47
CA LEU A 57 -13.42 2.66 11.27
C LEU A 57 -13.88 4.10 11.04
N HIS A 58 -13.11 5.09 11.49
CA HIS A 58 -13.51 6.47 11.53
C HIS A 58 -12.44 7.40 10.92
N PRO A 59 -12.81 8.60 10.46
CA PRO A 59 -11.84 9.63 10.10
C PRO A 59 -10.83 9.88 11.21
N GLY A 60 -9.58 10.12 10.83
CA GLY A 60 -8.46 10.28 11.77
C GLY A 60 -7.59 9.03 11.90
N ILE A 61 -8.15 7.84 11.67
CA ILE A 61 -7.40 6.58 11.68
C ILE A 61 -7.12 6.16 10.23
N LEU A 62 -5.91 6.43 9.78
CA LEU A 62 -5.43 5.99 8.47
C LEU A 62 -4.96 4.54 8.56
N SER A 63 -5.33 3.69 7.62
CA SER A 63 -4.71 2.37 7.49
C SER A 63 -3.70 2.35 6.35
N GLU A 64 -2.59 1.64 6.55
CA GLU A 64 -1.61 1.32 5.53
C GLU A 64 -1.35 -0.18 5.47
N SER A 65 -1.26 -0.70 4.25
CA SER A 65 -0.86 -2.07 3.99
C SER A 65 0.33 -2.10 3.04
N ILE A 66 1.44 -2.68 3.50
CA ILE A 66 2.62 -2.87 2.67
C ILE A 66 2.77 -4.37 2.39
N GLY A 67 2.32 -4.76 1.19
CA GLY A 67 2.69 -5.99 0.51
C GLY A 67 3.68 -5.68 -0.61
N SER A 68 3.51 -6.22 -1.82
CA SER A 68 4.22 -5.74 -3.01
C SER A 68 3.86 -4.29 -3.32
N THR A 69 2.61 -3.90 -3.11
CA THR A 69 2.12 -2.53 -3.19
C THR A 69 2.04 -1.91 -1.79
N LEU A 70 2.04 -0.58 -1.74
CA LEU A 70 1.56 0.21 -0.63
C LEU A 70 0.11 0.59 -0.93
N ALA A 71 -0.83 0.22 -0.08
CA ALA A 71 -2.19 0.73 -0.09
C ALA A 71 -2.41 1.62 1.14
N VAL A 72 -3.07 2.75 0.94
CA VAL A 72 -3.42 3.71 2.01
C VAL A 72 -4.92 3.93 1.96
N CYS A 73 -5.62 3.77 3.08
CA CYS A 73 -7.04 4.07 3.19
C CYS A 73 -7.31 5.03 4.35
N MET A 74 -8.17 6.02 4.11
CA MET A 74 -8.70 6.93 5.13
C MET A 74 -10.21 6.95 5.04
N PRO A 75 -10.93 6.49 6.09
CA PRO A 75 -12.38 6.58 6.15
C PRO A 75 -12.86 8.04 6.19
N MET A 76 -14.05 8.27 5.63
CA MET A 76 -14.76 9.56 5.62
C MET A 76 -16.23 9.36 5.92
N ASN A 77 -16.81 10.22 6.76
CA ASN A 77 -18.25 10.15 7.09
C ASN A 77 -19.13 10.80 6.01
N THR A 78 -18.56 11.67 5.17
CA THR A 78 -19.30 12.39 4.12
C THR A 78 -18.51 12.37 2.84
N LEU A 79 -19.21 12.33 1.70
CA LEU A 79 -18.57 12.44 0.40
C LEU A 79 -17.96 13.84 0.23
N SER A 80 -16.65 13.87 0.10
CA SER A 80 -15.87 15.09 -0.13
C SER A 80 -14.77 14.80 -1.13
N TYR A 81 -14.43 15.76 -1.96
CA TYR A 81 -13.44 15.59 -3.03
C TYR A 81 -12.18 16.43 -2.75
N ASP A 82 -11.03 15.83 -3.04
CA ASP A 82 -9.76 16.57 -3.02
C ASP A 82 -9.82 17.73 -4.04
N PRO A 83 -9.57 18.99 -3.61
CA PRO A 83 -9.57 20.15 -4.50
C PRO A 83 -8.62 19.96 -5.70
N GLY A 84 -7.50 19.28 -5.51
CA GLY A 84 -6.52 18.96 -6.54
C GLY A 84 -6.88 17.74 -7.39
N ARG A 85 -7.96 17.03 -7.10
CA ARG A 85 -8.39 15.79 -7.78
C ARG A 85 -7.29 14.71 -7.85
N ARG A 86 -6.44 14.67 -6.84
CA ARG A 86 -5.31 13.73 -6.73
C ARG A 86 -5.73 12.39 -6.11
N LEU A 87 -6.76 12.40 -5.26
CA LEU A 87 -7.16 11.28 -4.41
C LEU A 87 -8.43 10.61 -4.93
N PRO A 88 -8.38 9.33 -5.28
CA PRO A 88 -9.58 8.54 -5.59
C PRO A 88 -10.43 8.32 -4.34
N ILE A 89 -11.74 8.33 -4.52
CA ILE A 89 -12.73 8.11 -3.46
C ILE A 89 -13.56 6.90 -3.83
N HIS A 90 -13.80 6.05 -2.84
CA HIS A 90 -14.59 4.84 -2.98
C HIS A 90 -15.65 4.77 -1.86
N TYR A 91 -16.64 3.92 -2.04
CA TYR A 91 -17.55 3.55 -0.99
C TYR A 91 -16.81 2.71 0.06
N TYR A 92 -17.04 2.98 1.33
CA TYR A 92 -16.41 2.24 2.43
C TYR A 92 -17.32 1.10 2.91
N PRO A 93 -16.79 -0.03 3.45
CA PRO A 93 -17.61 -1.15 3.89
C PRO A 93 -18.52 -0.88 5.11
N ILE A 94 -18.60 0.33 5.58
CA ILE A 94 -19.53 0.79 6.64
C ILE A 94 -20.58 1.66 5.95
N ASN A 95 -21.85 1.34 6.15
CA ASN A 95 -22.97 1.96 5.46
C ASN A 95 -22.92 3.49 5.53
N ASN A 96 -23.19 4.14 4.41
CA ASN A 96 -23.18 5.60 4.23
C ASN A 96 -21.85 6.28 4.54
N THR A 97 -20.74 5.55 4.43
CA THR A 97 -19.40 6.12 4.59
C THR A 97 -18.57 5.92 3.32
N TYR A 98 -17.50 6.68 3.21
CA TYR A 98 -16.61 6.69 2.06
C TYR A 98 -15.18 6.49 2.51
N MET A 99 -14.29 6.24 1.59
CA MET A 99 -12.85 6.21 1.86
C MET A 99 -12.05 6.86 0.74
N ILE A 100 -10.99 7.52 1.13
CA ILE A 100 -9.87 7.79 0.24
C ILE A 100 -9.06 6.50 0.17
N HIS A 101 -8.79 6.02 -1.05
CA HIS A 101 -7.95 4.85 -1.23
C HIS A 101 -6.92 5.11 -2.33
N THR A 102 -5.66 4.99 -1.99
CA THR A 102 -4.54 5.09 -2.92
C THR A 102 -3.70 3.83 -2.87
N PHE A 103 -3.05 3.51 -3.98
CA PHE A 103 -2.07 2.43 -4.05
C PHE A 103 -0.91 2.81 -4.97
N THR A 104 0.28 2.30 -4.66
CA THR A 104 1.50 2.52 -5.44
C THR A 104 2.53 1.43 -5.15
N SER A 105 3.73 1.54 -5.69
CA SER A 105 4.83 0.64 -5.35
C SER A 105 5.12 0.71 -3.85
N GLY A 106 5.22 -0.43 -3.21
CA GLY A 106 5.48 -0.56 -1.78
C GLY A 106 6.66 -1.48 -1.50
N GLY A 107 6.42 -2.62 -0.87
CA GLY A 107 7.44 -3.63 -0.54
C GLY A 107 8.15 -4.23 -1.75
N ILE A 108 7.58 -4.10 -2.95
CA ILE A 108 8.24 -4.51 -4.19
C ILE A 108 9.60 -3.82 -4.39
N CYS A 109 9.80 -2.61 -3.84
CA CYS A 109 11.09 -1.92 -3.92
C CYS A 109 12.16 -2.64 -3.09
N LEU A 110 11.83 -3.10 -1.88
CA LEU A 110 12.73 -3.95 -1.09
C LEU A 110 12.90 -5.33 -1.71
N GLN A 111 11.85 -5.91 -2.27
CA GLN A 111 11.92 -7.19 -2.97
C GLN A 111 12.87 -7.10 -4.18
N TRP A 112 12.71 -6.07 -5.01
CA TRP A 112 13.62 -5.81 -6.12
C TRP A 112 15.08 -5.67 -5.67
N PHE A 113 15.33 -4.88 -4.62
CA PHE A 113 16.68 -4.69 -4.08
C PHE A 113 17.25 -6.00 -3.52
N ARG A 114 16.44 -6.77 -2.80
CA ARG A 114 16.80 -8.12 -2.35
C ARG A 114 17.24 -9.01 -3.50
N ASP A 115 16.44 -9.06 -4.57
CA ASP A 115 16.65 -9.99 -5.67
C ASP A 115 17.83 -9.60 -6.55
N CYS A 116 18.11 -8.31 -6.71
CA CYS A 116 19.19 -7.80 -7.55
C CYS A 116 20.54 -7.63 -6.79
N PHE A 117 20.52 -7.33 -5.48
CA PHE A 117 21.72 -6.86 -4.77
C PHE A 117 22.04 -7.63 -3.48
N CYS A 118 21.16 -8.53 -3.00
CA CYS A 118 21.35 -9.24 -1.74
C CYS A 118 21.59 -10.75 -1.92
N CYS A 119 22.42 -11.14 -2.89
CA CYS A 119 22.74 -12.55 -3.16
C CYS A 119 23.37 -13.24 -1.95
N THR A 120 24.27 -12.56 -1.23
CA THR A 120 24.94 -13.09 -0.03
C THR A 120 23.95 -13.31 1.10
N GLU A 121 23.06 -12.35 1.36
CA GLU A 121 22.03 -12.45 2.39
C GLU A 121 21.02 -13.55 2.07
N LYS A 122 20.67 -13.73 0.79
CA LYS A 122 19.81 -14.85 0.35
C LYS A 122 20.48 -16.19 0.62
N ALA A 123 21.73 -16.35 0.20
CA ALA A 123 22.48 -17.59 0.43
C ALA A 123 22.65 -17.89 1.93
N TYR A 124 22.88 -16.86 2.75
CA TYR A 124 22.97 -17.04 4.21
C TYR A 124 21.60 -17.41 4.81
N ALA A 125 20.51 -16.76 4.37
CA ALA A 125 19.15 -17.07 4.81
C ALA A 125 18.77 -18.53 4.48
N ASP A 126 19.11 -19.02 3.29
CA ASP A 126 18.88 -20.40 2.87
C ASP A 126 19.62 -21.43 3.75
N LEU A 127 20.81 -21.07 4.25
CA LEU A 127 21.62 -21.94 5.11
C LEU A 127 21.21 -21.87 6.59
N SER A 128 20.88 -20.68 7.08
CA SER A 128 20.59 -20.42 8.49
C SER A 128 19.12 -20.64 8.88
N GLY A 129 18.21 -20.56 7.89
CA GLY A 129 16.76 -20.53 8.13
C GLY A 129 16.25 -19.17 8.61
N GLU A 130 17.10 -18.12 8.65
CA GLU A 130 16.68 -16.74 8.96
C GLU A 130 15.89 -16.12 7.78
N ASP A 131 14.97 -15.21 8.08
CA ASP A 131 14.30 -14.42 7.03
C ASP A 131 15.28 -13.41 6.43
N VAL A 132 15.40 -13.40 5.11
CA VAL A 132 16.29 -12.47 4.39
C VAL A 132 15.96 -10.99 4.65
N TYR A 133 14.69 -10.66 4.87
CA TYR A 133 14.30 -9.28 5.21
C TYR A 133 14.74 -8.88 6.62
N ASP A 134 14.86 -9.83 7.56
CA ASP A 134 15.42 -9.57 8.89
C ASP A 134 16.92 -9.25 8.77
N LEU A 135 17.65 -9.98 7.92
CA LEU A 135 19.06 -9.67 7.61
C LEU A 135 19.20 -8.27 7.01
N MET A 136 18.39 -7.95 6.00
CA MET A 136 18.37 -6.62 5.37
C MET A 136 18.03 -5.51 6.37
N THR A 137 17.03 -5.73 7.21
CA THR A 137 16.62 -4.77 8.26
C THR A 137 17.74 -4.54 9.26
N ARG A 138 18.50 -5.58 9.63
CA ARG A 138 19.66 -5.50 10.51
C ARG A 138 20.77 -4.62 9.93
N GLU A 139 21.02 -4.69 8.62
CA GLU A 139 21.96 -3.78 7.96
C GLU A 139 21.44 -2.33 7.94
N ALA A 140 20.17 -2.12 7.64
CA ALA A 140 19.56 -0.79 7.64
C ALA A 140 19.53 -0.16 9.05
N SER A 141 19.45 -0.96 10.12
CA SER A 141 19.42 -0.46 11.51
C SER A 141 20.72 0.18 11.96
N LYS A 142 21.84 -0.15 11.30
CA LYS A 142 23.17 0.43 11.59
C LYS A 142 23.34 1.83 11.00
N VAL A 143 22.44 2.25 10.12
CA VAL A 143 22.51 3.52 9.40
C VAL A 143 21.64 4.56 10.12
N ALA A 144 22.10 5.79 10.20
CA ALA A 144 21.37 6.90 10.82
C ALA A 144 20.09 7.27 10.04
N ALA A 145 19.17 7.98 10.70
CA ALA A 145 17.99 8.56 10.06
C ALA A 145 18.41 9.50 8.93
N GLY A 146 17.69 9.45 7.80
CA GLY A 146 18.02 10.20 6.59
C GLY A 146 19.05 9.51 5.70
N ALA A 147 19.45 8.25 6.00
CA ALA A 147 20.35 7.41 5.21
C ALA A 147 21.61 8.15 4.74
N ASP A 148 22.18 9.04 5.60
CA ASP A 148 23.33 9.90 5.34
C ASP A 148 23.22 10.72 4.04
N GLY A 149 21.98 11.18 3.72
CA GLY A 149 21.65 11.99 2.55
C GLY A 149 21.30 11.20 1.29
N LEU A 150 21.25 9.87 1.36
CA LEU A 150 20.79 9.05 0.24
C LEU A 150 19.25 9.08 0.17
N CYS A 151 18.71 9.62 -0.92
CA CYS A 151 17.28 9.69 -1.17
C CYS A 151 16.87 8.73 -2.29
N PHE A 152 15.71 8.08 -2.17
CA PHE A 152 15.18 7.18 -3.19
C PHE A 152 13.77 7.59 -3.62
N LEU A 153 13.51 7.63 -4.94
CA LEU A 153 12.16 7.67 -5.51
C LEU A 153 11.71 6.24 -5.84
N PRO A 154 10.66 5.71 -5.18
CA PRO A 154 10.29 4.28 -5.26
C PRO A 154 9.38 3.94 -6.45
N HIS A 155 9.46 4.69 -7.55
CA HIS A 155 8.53 4.61 -8.68
C HIS A 155 8.96 3.55 -9.72
N LEU A 156 9.28 2.32 -9.29
CA LEU A 156 9.77 1.25 -10.19
C LEU A 156 8.79 0.93 -11.32
N ASN A 157 7.48 1.04 -11.06
CA ASN A 157 6.39 0.80 -12.01
C ASN A 157 5.53 2.06 -12.27
N GLY A 158 6.14 3.24 -12.23
CA GLY A 158 5.41 4.49 -12.26
C GLY A 158 4.92 4.93 -10.90
N SER A 159 4.42 6.16 -10.82
CA SER A 159 3.76 6.72 -9.63
C SER A 159 2.26 6.77 -9.85
N GLN A 160 1.49 6.46 -8.81
CA GLN A 160 0.05 6.59 -8.76
C GLN A 160 -0.35 7.78 -7.86
N ALA A 161 -1.61 7.83 -7.41
CA ALA A 161 -2.07 8.85 -6.50
C ALA A 161 -1.17 8.98 -5.25
N PRO A 162 -0.97 10.21 -4.71
CA PRO A 162 -1.49 11.48 -5.16
C PRO A 162 -0.72 12.14 -6.32
N ASP A 163 0.48 11.70 -6.65
CA ASP A 163 1.37 12.31 -7.64
C ASP A 163 1.50 11.44 -8.90
N ARG A 164 0.39 11.28 -9.61
CA ARG A 164 0.30 10.35 -10.74
C ARG A 164 1.28 10.72 -11.87
N ASN A 165 2.19 9.79 -12.16
CA ASN A 165 3.09 9.83 -13.31
C ASN A 165 3.46 8.40 -13.73
N THR A 166 2.85 7.89 -14.79
CA THR A 166 3.09 6.53 -15.30
C THR A 166 4.48 6.34 -15.90
N GLN A 167 5.18 7.43 -16.22
CA GLN A 167 6.53 7.42 -16.79
C GLN A 167 7.60 7.48 -15.70
N ALA A 168 7.26 7.82 -14.45
CA ALA A 168 8.21 7.86 -13.35
C ALA A 168 8.90 6.52 -13.16
N ARG A 169 10.17 6.57 -12.77
CA ARG A 169 11.02 5.40 -12.48
C ARG A 169 11.76 5.59 -11.17
N GLY A 170 12.37 4.50 -10.66
CA GLY A 170 13.20 4.56 -9.48
C GLY A 170 14.44 5.43 -9.71
N VAL A 171 14.77 6.28 -8.73
CA VAL A 171 15.95 7.14 -8.74
C VAL A 171 16.60 7.12 -7.37
N PHE A 172 17.90 6.88 -7.31
CA PHE A 172 18.72 7.13 -6.13
C PHE A 172 19.50 8.43 -6.34
N LEU A 173 19.34 9.38 -5.42
CA LEU A 173 20.06 10.65 -5.38
C LEU A 173 21.02 10.68 -4.19
N GLY A 174 22.21 11.22 -4.38
CA GLY A 174 23.19 11.46 -3.30
C GLY A 174 24.15 10.30 -3.06
N ILE A 175 24.28 9.34 -3.98
CA ILE A 175 25.24 8.24 -3.85
C ILE A 175 26.66 8.77 -3.75
N SER A 176 27.40 8.29 -2.75
CA SER A 176 28.83 8.56 -2.55
C SER A 176 29.55 7.29 -2.13
N LEU A 177 30.90 7.36 -2.03
CA LEU A 177 31.73 6.22 -1.65
C LEU A 177 31.50 5.73 -0.21
N MET A 178 30.85 6.52 0.65
CA MET A 178 30.53 6.13 2.02
C MET A 178 29.27 5.26 2.13
N HIS A 179 28.43 5.22 1.08
CA HIS A 179 27.16 4.50 1.13
C HIS A 179 27.34 3.02 0.85
N GLY A 180 27.10 2.18 1.86
CA GLY A 180 27.02 0.73 1.73
C GLY A 180 25.57 0.25 1.61
N LYS A 181 25.37 -1.06 1.49
CA LYS A 181 24.09 -1.74 1.29
C LYS A 181 23.02 -1.31 2.27
N GLY A 182 23.34 -1.17 3.56
CA GLY A 182 22.41 -0.73 4.60
C GLY A 182 21.79 0.65 4.32
N HIS A 183 22.54 1.57 3.70
CA HIS A 183 22.04 2.90 3.32
C HIS A 183 20.97 2.81 2.24
N PHE A 184 21.17 1.97 1.21
CA PHE A 184 20.19 1.75 0.16
C PHE A 184 18.90 1.14 0.71
N ILE A 185 19.01 0.12 1.58
CA ILE A 185 17.87 -0.51 2.23
C ILE A 185 17.10 0.52 3.06
N ARG A 186 17.81 1.32 3.85
CA ARG A 186 17.20 2.36 4.67
C ARG A 186 16.52 3.43 3.83
N ALA A 187 17.17 3.93 2.78
CA ALA A 187 16.60 4.92 1.86
C ALA A 187 15.31 4.40 1.19
N ILE A 188 15.26 3.09 0.85
CA ILE A 188 14.04 2.46 0.34
C ILE A 188 12.94 2.46 1.42
N MET A 189 13.24 2.09 2.66
CA MET A 189 12.26 2.11 3.75
C MET A 189 11.73 3.52 4.03
N GLU A 190 12.62 4.51 4.04
CA GLU A 190 12.28 5.92 4.26
C GLU A 190 11.42 6.49 3.12
N SER A 191 11.72 6.12 1.87
CA SER A 191 10.95 6.57 0.71
C SER A 191 9.47 6.15 0.76
N ILE A 192 9.18 4.96 1.28
CA ILE A 192 7.81 4.50 1.49
C ILE A 192 7.13 5.31 2.63
N GLY A 193 7.86 5.66 3.67
CA GLY A 193 7.39 6.61 4.69
C GLY A 193 7.04 7.98 4.08
N TYR A 194 7.85 8.48 3.16
CA TYR A 194 7.59 9.74 2.45
C TYR A 194 6.36 9.64 1.54
N LEU A 195 6.13 8.50 0.89
CA LEU A 195 4.89 8.27 0.14
C LEU A 195 3.65 8.31 1.02
N ILE A 196 3.68 7.70 2.21
CA ILE A 196 2.57 7.76 3.17
C ILE A 196 2.37 9.21 3.62
N ARG A 197 3.45 9.93 3.94
CA ARG A 197 3.40 11.36 4.33
C ARG A 197 2.77 12.22 3.22
N ARG A 198 3.10 11.93 1.95
CA ARG A 198 2.52 12.62 0.80
C ARG A 198 1.00 12.41 0.69
N ASN A 199 0.53 11.20 0.99
CA ASN A 199 -0.91 10.90 1.08
C ASN A 199 -1.55 11.68 2.23
N ILE A 200 -0.94 11.70 3.41
CA ILE A 200 -1.44 12.45 4.58
C ILE A 200 -1.52 13.94 4.29
N GLU A 201 -0.55 14.54 3.58
CA GLU A 201 -0.62 15.94 3.17
C GLU A 201 -1.85 16.19 2.26
N ALA A 202 -2.05 15.37 1.24
CA ALA A 202 -3.18 15.50 0.33
C ALA A 202 -4.54 15.29 1.04
N ILE A 203 -4.60 14.38 2.02
CA ILE A 203 -5.78 14.18 2.88
C ILE A 203 -6.02 15.39 3.78
N SER A 204 -4.94 15.99 4.30
CA SER A 204 -5.02 17.19 5.13
C SER A 204 -5.54 18.42 4.37
N ASP A 205 -5.23 18.52 3.07
CA ASP A 205 -5.76 19.56 2.17
C ASP A 205 -7.31 19.46 2.03
N MET A 206 -7.89 18.29 2.31
CA MET A 206 -9.34 18.08 2.39
C MET A 206 -9.93 18.41 3.77
N GLY A 207 -9.12 18.91 4.73
CA GLY A 207 -9.53 19.19 6.10
C GLY A 207 -9.62 17.96 7.01
N ILE A 208 -9.15 16.79 6.57
CA ILE A 208 -9.17 15.56 7.36
C ILE A 208 -7.83 15.41 8.08
N ARG A 209 -7.86 15.41 9.41
CA ARG A 209 -6.67 15.21 10.23
C ARG A 209 -6.38 13.73 10.39
N THR A 210 -5.13 13.31 10.17
CA THR A 210 -4.66 11.97 10.53
C THR A 210 -4.11 12.01 11.95
N GLU A 211 -4.61 11.16 12.81
CA GLU A 211 -4.22 11.07 14.23
C GLU A 211 -3.34 9.86 14.49
N GLU A 212 -3.65 8.74 13.85
CA GLU A 212 -2.97 7.47 14.01
C GLU A 212 -2.91 6.70 12.68
N VAL A 213 -1.89 5.86 12.53
CA VAL A 213 -1.75 4.94 11.39
C VAL A 213 -1.84 3.50 11.85
N ARG A 214 -2.76 2.73 11.26
CA ARG A 214 -2.90 1.28 11.45
C ARG A 214 -2.10 0.55 10.37
N ALA A 215 -1.05 -0.15 10.78
CA ALA A 215 -0.15 -0.87 9.88
C ALA A 215 -0.47 -2.37 9.87
N PHE A 216 -0.63 -2.93 8.68
CA PHE A 216 -0.79 -4.37 8.48
C PHE A 216 -0.08 -4.84 7.20
N GLY A 217 -0.15 -6.16 6.91
CA GLY A 217 0.60 -6.75 5.80
C GLY A 217 2.06 -7.02 6.12
N GLY A 218 2.85 -7.40 5.11
CA GLY A 218 4.23 -7.86 5.28
C GLY A 218 5.17 -6.79 5.87
N GLY A 219 5.03 -5.54 5.45
CA GLY A 219 5.88 -4.43 5.91
C GLY A 219 5.70 -4.08 7.38
N SER A 220 4.54 -4.38 7.98
CA SER A 220 4.29 -4.14 9.40
C SER A 220 5.05 -5.10 10.33
N ARG A 221 5.65 -6.17 9.79
CA ARG A 221 6.44 -7.13 10.56
C ARG A 221 7.80 -6.58 11.02
N SER A 222 8.32 -5.55 10.35
CA SER A 222 9.61 -4.94 10.67
C SER A 222 9.47 -3.83 11.73
N PRO A 223 9.96 -4.02 12.98
CA PRO A 223 9.95 -2.97 14.00
C PRO A 223 10.68 -1.71 13.56
N LEU A 224 11.83 -1.86 12.87
CA LEU A 224 12.58 -0.71 12.34
C LEU A 224 11.74 0.09 11.35
N TRP A 225 11.07 -0.58 10.41
CA TRP A 225 10.28 0.12 9.40
C TRP A 225 9.07 0.83 10.01
N ASN A 226 8.42 0.21 11.00
CA ASN A 226 7.32 0.85 11.73
C ASN A 226 7.79 2.11 12.47
N GLN A 227 8.97 2.05 13.12
CA GLN A 227 9.56 3.22 13.77
C GLN A 227 9.95 4.31 12.76
N ILE A 228 10.56 3.96 11.61
CA ILE A 228 10.87 4.89 10.54
C ILE A 228 9.58 5.61 10.06
N LYS A 229 8.50 4.86 9.85
CA LYS A 229 7.20 5.43 9.48
C LYS A 229 6.68 6.40 10.54
N ALA A 230 6.67 6.00 11.81
CA ALA A 230 6.23 6.87 12.91
C ALA A 230 7.03 8.17 12.96
N ASP A 231 8.36 8.08 12.86
CA ASP A 231 9.27 9.22 12.90
C ASP A 231 9.05 10.18 11.71
N ILE A 232 8.87 9.65 10.49
CA ILE A 232 8.62 10.44 9.27
C ILE A 232 7.25 11.13 9.33
N LEU A 233 6.24 10.42 9.80
CA LEU A 233 4.86 10.89 9.81
C LEU A 233 4.56 11.81 10.99
N GLN A 234 5.39 11.78 12.03
CA GLN A 234 5.13 12.43 13.33
C GLN A 234 3.74 12.05 13.86
N ARG A 235 3.40 10.77 13.71
CA ARG A 235 2.14 10.15 14.13
C ARG A 235 2.43 8.75 14.66
N PRO A 236 1.66 8.27 15.65
CA PRO A 236 1.76 6.89 16.10
C PRO A 236 1.46 5.91 14.98
N VAL A 237 2.26 4.84 14.89
CA VAL A 237 2.03 3.69 14.02
C VAL A 237 1.69 2.49 14.88
N CYS A 238 0.48 1.95 14.71
CA CYS A 238 -0.05 0.83 15.48
C CYS A 238 -0.14 -0.42 14.61
N VAL A 239 0.48 -1.50 15.04
CA VAL A 239 0.44 -2.81 14.35
C VAL A 239 -0.68 -3.65 14.92
N THR A 240 -1.50 -4.24 14.06
CA THR A 240 -2.60 -5.11 14.45
C THR A 240 -2.16 -6.58 14.51
N SER A 241 -2.88 -7.38 15.30
CA SER A 241 -2.58 -8.81 15.47
C SER A 241 -2.87 -9.66 14.23
N SER A 242 -3.80 -9.21 13.39
CA SER A 242 -4.22 -9.98 12.21
C SER A 242 -3.20 -9.85 11.08
N LYS A 243 -2.71 -11.01 10.62
CA LYS A 243 -1.90 -11.09 9.39
C LYS A 243 -2.77 -10.91 8.15
N GLU A 244 -4.03 -11.34 8.22
CA GLU A 244 -5.02 -11.34 7.15
C GLU A 244 -6.16 -10.39 7.51
N ALA A 245 -5.87 -9.08 7.55
CA ALA A 245 -6.84 -8.06 7.96
C ALA A 245 -8.11 -8.07 7.09
N ALA A 246 -7.99 -8.34 5.78
CA ALA A 246 -9.16 -8.43 4.89
C ALA A 246 -10.08 -9.60 5.28
N CYS A 247 -9.54 -10.76 5.63
CA CYS A 247 -10.32 -11.90 6.12
C CYS A 247 -10.99 -11.57 7.46
N LEU A 248 -10.26 -10.87 8.35
CA LEU A 248 -10.82 -10.44 9.63
C LEU A 248 -11.99 -9.46 9.44
N GLY A 249 -11.82 -8.46 8.57
CA GLY A 249 -12.89 -7.52 8.24
C GLY A 249 -14.11 -8.20 7.60
N ALA A 250 -13.89 -9.16 6.69
CA ALA A 250 -14.97 -9.97 6.11
C ALA A 250 -15.72 -10.78 7.19
N ALA A 251 -14.98 -11.35 8.16
CA ALA A 251 -15.59 -12.04 9.29
C ALA A 251 -16.41 -11.11 10.19
N MET A 252 -15.96 -9.86 10.38
CA MET A 252 -16.75 -8.84 11.10
C MET A 252 -18.06 -8.52 10.38
N LEU A 253 -18.03 -8.30 9.05
CA LEU A 253 -19.24 -8.08 8.26
C LEU A 253 -20.20 -9.26 8.35
N ALA A 254 -19.68 -10.48 8.20
CA ALA A 254 -20.47 -11.70 8.31
C ALA A 254 -21.06 -11.87 9.71
N GLY A 255 -20.29 -11.57 10.76
CA GLY A 255 -20.76 -11.61 12.15
C GLY A 255 -21.87 -10.61 12.43
N LYS A 256 -21.76 -9.37 11.91
CA LYS A 256 -22.84 -8.38 11.96
C LYS A 256 -24.08 -8.88 11.19
N ALA A 257 -23.90 -9.40 9.97
CA ALA A 257 -24.99 -9.92 9.14
C ALA A 257 -25.73 -11.09 9.82
N ALA A 258 -24.99 -11.93 10.54
CA ALA A 258 -25.53 -13.06 11.28
C ALA A 258 -26.16 -12.70 12.66
N GLY A 259 -26.07 -11.44 13.09
CA GLY A 259 -26.53 -10.97 14.38
C GLY A 259 -25.65 -11.39 15.57
N ILE A 260 -24.37 -11.72 15.31
CA ILE A 260 -23.40 -12.01 16.37
C ILE A 260 -22.92 -10.71 17.02
N PHE A 261 -22.84 -9.65 16.23
CA PHE A 261 -22.47 -8.29 16.64
C PHE A 261 -23.58 -7.32 16.23
N ASP A 262 -23.88 -6.35 17.07
CA ASP A 262 -24.88 -5.31 16.77
C ASP A 262 -24.39 -4.36 15.66
N ASN A 263 -23.08 -4.08 15.64
CA ASN A 263 -22.45 -3.18 14.67
C ASN A 263 -20.96 -3.55 14.44
N ILE A 264 -20.33 -2.88 13.51
CA ILE A 264 -18.91 -3.11 13.14
C ILE A 264 -17.96 -2.62 14.24
N GLU A 265 -18.34 -1.60 14.99
CA GLU A 265 -17.55 -1.07 16.12
C GLU A 265 -17.41 -2.11 17.22
N GLU A 266 -18.49 -2.80 17.58
CA GLU A 266 -18.49 -3.90 18.55
C GLU A 266 -17.63 -5.07 18.04
N ALA A 267 -17.80 -5.47 16.78
CA ALA A 267 -16.99 -6.51 16.16
C ALA A 267 -15.51 -6.15 16.22
N SER A 268 -15.16 -4.91 15.87
CA SER A 268 -13.80 -4.40 15.89
C SER A 268 -13.22 -4.38 17.32
N ALA A 269 -13.98 -3.88 18.30
CA ALA A 269 -13.55 -3.87 19.70
C ALA A 269 -13.25 -5.27 20.24
N SER A 270 -14.02 -6.27 19.79
CA SER A 270 -13.83 -7.67 20.18
C SER A 270 -12.68 -8.37 19.46
N MET A 271 -12.48 -8.09 18.18
CA MET A 271 -11.63 -8.90 17.29
C MET A 271 -10.29 -8.25 16.95
N VAL A 272 -10.20 -6.90 16.90
CA VAL A 272 -8.97 -6.19 16.56
C VAL A 272 -8.14 -5.94 17.82
N LYS A 273 -6.89 -6.38 17.80
CA LYS A 273 -5.93 -6.14 18.88
C LYS A 273 -4.72 -5.40 18.33
N ILE A 274 -4.30 -4.35 19.02
CA ILE A 274 -3.02 -3.70 18.77
C ILE A 274 -1.94 -4.47 19.50
N THR A 275 -0.95 -4.97 18.77
CA THR A 275 0.17 -5.76 19.30
C THR A 275 1.41 -4.94 19.54
N ALA A 276 1.57 -3.85 18.82
CA ALA A 276 2.68 -2.92 19.01
C ALA A 276 2.23 -1.49 18.60
N ARG A 277 2.81 -0.50 19.31
CA ARG A 277 2.61 0.92 19.05
C ARG A 277 3.97 1.61 19.01
N TYR A 278 4.24 2.32 17.94
CA TYR A 278 5.48 3.05 17.70
C TYR A 278 5.18 4.55 17.78
N GLU A 279 5.67 5.18 18.82
CA GLU A 279 5.55 6.64 18.95
C GLU A 279 6.65 7.33 18.15
N PRO A 280 6.37 8.50 17.54
CA PRO A 280 7.38 9.25 16.82
C PRO A 280 8.45 9.80 17.76
N ASP A 281 9.71 9.76 17.33
CA ASP A 281 10.81 10.45 18.01
C ASP A 281 10.90 11.89 17.51
N PRO A 282 10.55 12.90 18.35
CA PRO A 282 10.60 14.30 17.94
C PRO A 282 12.00 14.78 17.54
N LYS A 283 13.06 14.12 18.03
CA LYS A 283 14.46 14.47 17.70
C LYS A 283 14.82 14.18 16.26
N LYS A 284 14.08 13.28 15.60
CA LYS A 284 14.31 12.93 14.20
C LYS A 284 13.48 13.76 13.22
N LYS A 285 12.59 14.62 13.75
CA LYS A 285 11.66 15.42 12.94
C LYS A 285 12.40 16.23 11.88
N ASP A 286 13.41 16.99 12.26
CA ASP A 286 14.12 17.90 11.34
C ASP A 286 14.87 17.13 10.23
N VAL A 287 15.48 15.99 10.56
CA VAL A 287 16.14 15.13 9.59
C VAL A 287 15.16 14.62 8.54
N TYR A 288 13.99 14.14 8.99
CA TYR A 288 12.98 13.63 8.07
C TYR A 288 12.20 14.72 7.34
N ASP A 289 12.04 15.91 7.92
CA ASP A 289 11.47 17.06 7.21
C ASP A 289 12.39 17.51 6.06
N ASN A 290 13.70 17.57 6.29
CA ASN A 290 14.68 17.87 5.25
C ASN A 290 14.72 16.78 4.17
N GLY A 291 14.76 15.50 4.57
CA GLY A 291 14.73 14.38 3.64
C GLY A 291 13.45 14.37 2.78
N TYR A 292 12.31 14.69 3.39
CA TYR A 292 11.05 14.79 2.67
C TYR A 292 11.00 15.99 1.70
N ALA A 293 11.60 17.13 2.07
CA ALA A 293 11.72 18.26 1.16
C ALA A 293 12.56 17.91 -0.08
N ILE A 294 13.69 17.21 0.12
CA ILE A 294 14.52 16.69 -0.98
C ILE A 294 13.72 15.70 -1.83
N TYR A 295 13.00 14.77 -1.22
CA TYR A 295 12.16 13.80 -1.91
C TYR A 295 11.12 14.47 -2.82
N LYS A 296 10.38 15.47 -2.32
CA LYS A 296 9.40 16.22 -3.12
C LYS A 296 10.06 16.96 -4.28
N LYS A 297 11.18 17.64 -4.01
CA LYS A 297 11.90 18.39 -5.05
C LYS A 297 12.46 17.47 -6.12
N LEU A 298 13.05 16.36 -5.74
CA LEU A 298 13.56 15.35 -6.68
C LEU A 298 12.44 14.80 -7.58
N GLN A 299 11.27 14.52 -7.00
CA GLN A 299 10.12 14.02 -7.77
C GLN A 299 9.63 15.06 -8.80
N GLU A 300 9.63 16.34 -8.44
CA GLU A 300 9.27 17.43 -9.33
C GLU A 300 10.29 17.60 -10.46
N ASP A 301 11.58 17.70 -10.12
CA ASP A 301 12.66 17.97 -11.06
C ASP A 301 12.90 16.81 -12.04
N CYS A 302 12.61 15.57 -11.63
CA CYS A 302 12.75 14.41 -12.51
C CYS A 302 11.59 14.25 -13.51
N ARG A 303 10.54 15.08 -13.50
CA ARG A 303 9.37 14.90 -14.37
C ARG A 303 9.75 14.90 -15.84
N GLU A 304 10.44 15.91 -16.31
CA GLU A 304 10.90 16.01 -17.70
C GLU A 304 11.87 14.88 -18.07
N VAL A 305 12.78 14.53 -17.16
CA VAL A 305 13.74 13.44 -17.36
C VAL A 305 13.01 12.10 -17.53
N PHE A 306 11.95 11.85 -16.80
CA PHE A 306 11.13 10.64 -16.96
C PHE A 306 10.45 10.58 -18.32
N GLU A 307 9.96 11.71 -18.84
CA GLU A 307 9.36 11.80 -20.18
C GLU A 307 10.40 11.50 -21.27
N MET A 308 11.59 12.09 -21.16
CA MET A 308 12.69 11.83 -22.08
C MET A 308 13.12 10.35 -22.05
N ALA A 309 13.30 9.79 -20.86
CA ALA A 309 13.70 8.39 -20.70
C ALA A 309 12.63 7.41 -21.24
N SER A 310 11.37 7.75 -21.08
CA SER A 310 10.27 6.95 -21.63
C SER A 310 10.28 6.94 -23.16
N SER A 311 10.48 8.10 -23.77
CA SER A 311 10.57 8.24 -25.24
C SER A 311 11.74 7.42 -25.81
N PHE A 312 12.89 7.43 -25.16
CA PHE A 312 14.06 6.64 -25.54
C PHE A 312 13.77 5.13 -25.47
N ARG A 313 13.11 4.66 -24.40
CA ARG A 313 12.73 3.25 -24.21
C ARG A 313 11.81 2.75 -25.32
N PHE A 314 10.80 3.53 -25.71
CA PHE A 314 9.89 3.17 -26.79
C PHE A 314 10.62 3.07 -28.14
N HIS A 315 11.57 3.93 -28.43
CA HIS A 315 12.38 3.86 -29.65
C HIS A 315 13.23 2.59 -29.69
N THR A 316 13.88 2.23 -28.60
CA THR A 316 14.74 1.03 -28.52
C THR A 316 13.92 -0.24 -28.70
N ILE A 317 12.80 -0.37 -28.01
CA ILE A 317 11.91 -1.56 -28.13
C ILE A 317 11.39 -1.68 -29.57
N ARG A 318 10.94 -0.59 -30.18
CA ARG A 318 10.41 -0.60 -31.54
C ARG A 318 11.45 -1.02 -32.58
N ASN A 319 12.70 -0.62 -32.42
CA ASN A 319 13.80 -0.98 -33.32
C ASN A 319 14.18 -2.45 -33.12
N THR A 320 14.27 -2.97 -31.90
CA THR A 320 14.55 -4.38 -31.62
C THR A 320 13.49 -5.32 -32.23
N TYR A 321 12.20 -4.94 -32.18
CA TYR A 321 11.14 -5.71 -32.83
C TYR A 321 11.19 -5.64 -34.37
N ARG A 322 11.60 -4.50 -34.96
CA ARG A 322 11.79 -4.38 -36.39
C ARG A 322 12.97 -5.20 -36.91
N ASP A 323 14.09 -5.20 -36.19
CA ASP A 323 15.27 -5.97 -36.58
C ASP A 323 15.01 -7.50 -36.49
N ASN A 324 14.26 -7.95 -35.47
CA ASN A 324 13.87 -9.36 -35.35
C ASN A 324 12.84 -9.79 -36.41
N SER A 325 11.95 -8.91 -36.89
CA SER A 325 11.04 -9.23 -38.00
C SER A 325 11.75 -9.25 -39.35
N ALA A 326 12.77 -8.42 -39.56
CA ALA A 326 13.57 -8.44 -40.78
C ALA A 326 14.45 -9.70 -40.94
N HIS A 327 14.80 -10.35 -39.81
CA HIS A 327 15.55 -11.64 -39.86
C HIS A 327 14.66 -12.87 -40.02
N GLN A 328 13.33 -12.76 -39.93
CA GLN A 328 12.38 -13.84 -40.14
C GLN A 328 11.81 -13.92 -41.57
N GLU A 329 12.05 -12.90 -42.40
CA GLU A 329 11.52 -12.86 -43.77
C GLU A 329 12.48 -13.42 -44.86
N ASN A 330 13.55 -14.10 -44.50
CA ASN A 330 14.42 -14.72 -45.52
C ASN A 330 14.73 -16.21 -45.25
N PRO A 331 13.77 -17.13 -45.43
CA PRO A 331 14.07 -18.56 -45.61
C PRO A 331 13.86 -18.91 -47.09
N SER A 332 14.73 -18.50 -47.99
CA SER A 332 14.94 -19.17 -49.27
C SER A 332 15.76 -18.30 -50.23
N ALA A 333 17.02 -18.55 -50.31
CA ALA A 333 17.82 -18.42 -51.52
C ALA A 333 18.83 -19.55 -51.55
#